data_560e361a0e03c571cbd81843c99d9ca6
#
_entry.id   560e361a0e03c571cbd81843c99d9ca6
#
_cell.length_a   1.000
_cell.length_b   1.000
_cell.length_c   1.000
_cell.angle_alpha   90.00
_cell.angle_beta   90.00
_cell.angle_gamma   90.00
#
_symmetry.space_group_name_H-M   'P 1'
#
loop_
_entity.id
_entity.type
_entity.pdbx_description
1 polymer ?
#
loop_
_entity_poly.entity_id
_entity_poly.type
_entity_poly.pdbx_seq_one_letter_code
_entity_poly.pdbx_strand_id
1 'polypeptide(L)'
;MRDFVQSTDDALPGKFEVTREGVVHDMMSPNGRHELTVVRLRKLLEKVMPEAIVAHTGKPDVECEPERIMRRPDVMVITWADMEVPDSFDPRTLIAAIEIVSRSNPDNDWVGKVRDYPLMGIPVYAIFDPRTGTGAVFTDIHPTPDGPRYATRKDFVYGEDVTIADWTISTEGLPLYG
;
A
#
# COMPACT_ATOMS: atom_id res chain seq x y z
N MET A 1 13.40 13.58 -11.68
CA MET A 1 12.86 13.42 -10.32
C MET A 1 13.17 12.05 -9.76
N ARG A 2 12.99 10.97 -10.53
CA ARG A 2 13.37 9.59 -10.17
C ARG A 2 14.83 9.49 -9.70
N ASP A 3 15.80 9.99 -10.50
CA ASP A 3 17.23 9.93 -10.15
C ASP A 3 17.56 10.68 -8.85
N PHE A 4 16.85 11.78 -8.60
CA PHE A 4 16.97 12.53 -7.34
C PHE A 4 16.45 11.72 -6.16
N VAL A 5 15.29 11.10 -6.29
CA VAL A 5 14.70 10.28 -5.21
C VAL A 5 15.57 9.06 -4.95
N GLN A 6 16.03 8.37 -5.99
CA GLN A 6 16.89 7.20 -5.88
C GLN A 6 18.24 7.53 -5.20
N SER A 7 18.89 8.63 -5.59
CA SER A 7 20.13 9.09 -4.95
C SER A 7 19.92 9.55 -3.51
N THR A 8 18.74 10.04 -3.17
CA THR A 8 18.40 10.53 -1.83
C THR A 8 17.99 9.38 -0.91
N ASP A 9 17.30 8.37 -1.44
CA ASP A 9 16.86 7.14 -0.71
C ASP A 9 18.06 6.33 -0.20
N ASP A 10 19.20 6.42 -0.90
CA ASP A 10 20.46 5.78 -0.47
C ASP A 10 21.26 6.64 0.53
N ALA A 11 21.04 7.94 0.58
CA ALA A 11 21.79 8.88 1.40
C ALA A 11 21.13 9.28 2.72
N LEU A 12 19.81 9.20 2.80
CA LEU A 12 19.01 9.60 3.98
C LEU A 12 18.12 8.47 4.47
N PRO A 13 17.96 8.30 5.80
CA PRO A 13 17.03 7.32 6.34
C PRO A 13 15.59 7.74 6.06
N GLY A 14 14.74 6.76 5.71
CA GLY A 14 13.32 6.97 5.48
C GLY A 14 12.85 6.46 4.12
N LYS A 15 11.62 6.80 3.80
CA LYS A 15 10.92 6.43 2.58
C LYS A 15 10.60 7.70 1.80
N PHE A 16 11.05 7.76 0.55
CA PHE A 16 10.73 8.86 -0.36
C PHE A 16 9.66 8.41 -1.33
N GLU A 17 8.61 9.18 -1.44
CA GLU A 17 7.53 8.98 -2.40
C GLU A 17 7.35 10.25 -3.23
N VAL A 18 6.90 10.11 -4.47
CA VAL A 18 6.59 11.23 -5.36
C VAL A 18 5.08 11.31 -5.53
N THR A 19 4.54 12.49 -5.33
CA THR A 19 3.13 12.82 -5.55
C THR A 19 3.02 13.89 -6.62
N ARG A 20 1.82 14.19 -7.06
CA ARG A 20 1.59 15.33 -7.97
C ARG A 20 1.96 16.68 -7.33
N GLU A 21 1.92 16.78 -6.01
CA GLU A 21 2.25 18.00 -5.25
C GLU A 21 3.75 18.11 -4.91
N GLY A 22 4.52 17.03 -5.07
CA GLY A 22 5.95 17.03 -4.77
C GLY A 22 6.45 15.73 -4.15
N VAL A 23 7.57 15.83 -3.45
CA VAL A 23 8.20 14.70 -2.78
C VAL A 23 7.72 14.64 -1.33
N VAL A 24 7.24 13.47 -0.93
CA VAL A 24 6.93 13.13 0.46
C VAL A 24 8.12 12.35 1.02
N HIS A 25 8.70 12.85 2.08
CA HIS A 25 9.72 12.14 2.84
C HIS A 25 9.10 11.66 4.16
N ASP A 26 8.86 10.38 4.26
CA ASP A 26 8.43 9.75 5.50
C ASP A 26 9.66 9.26 6.27
N MET A 27 10.04 10.01 7.29
CA MET A 27 11.08 9.62 8.24
C MET A 27 10.50 8.58 9.20
N MET A 28 10.31 7.37 8.73
CA MET A 28 9.83 6.28 9.54
C MET A 28 10.82 6.01 10.67
N SER A 29 10.40 6.31 11.88
CA SER A 29 10.99 5.64 13.04
C SER A 29 10.53 4.18 12.98
N PRO A 30 11.46 3.21 12.86
CA PRO A 30 11.07 1.81 12.78
C PRO A 30 10.23 1.44 14.01
N ASN A 31 8.94 1.28 13.82
CA ASN A 31 8.05 0.84 14.88
C ASN A 31 7.90 -0.68 14.74
N GLY A 32 8.44 -1.43 15.69
CA GLY A 32 8.36 -2.89 15.67
C GLY A 32 6.93 -3.45 15.56
N ARG A 33 5.92 -2.72 16.01
CA ARG A 33 4.51 -3.11 15.83
C ARG A 33 4.00 -2.90 14.42
N HIS A 34 4.46 -1.87 13.72
CA HIS A 34 4.21 -1.66 12.31
C HIS A 34 4.77 -2.86 11.51
N GLU A 35 6.06 -3.13 11.67
CA GLU A 35 6.71 -4.26 10.98
C GLU A 35 6.07 -5.61 11.33
N LEU A 36 5.67 -5.79 12.60
CA LEU A 36 4.95 -7.01 13.01
C LEU A 36 3.60 -7.15 12.28
N THR A 37 2.89 -6.03 12.06
CA THR A 37 1.63 -6.02 11.30
C THR A 37 1.89 -6.40 9.85
N VAL A 38 2.90 -5.80 9.20
CA VAL A 38 3.34 -6.14 7.83
C VAL A 38 3.61 -7.65 7.71
N VAL A 39 4.44 -8.19 8.60
CA VAL A 39 4.81 -9.63 8.59
C VAL A 39 3.58 -10.53 8.80
N ARG A 40 2.66 -10.16 9.70
CA ARG A 40 1.45 -10.94 9.95
C ARG A 40 0.49 -10.92 8.77
N LEU A 41 0.22 -9.75 8.20
CA LEU A 41 -0.64 -9.60 7.03
C LEU A 41 -0.10 -10.40 5.84
N ARG A 42 1.20 -10.28 5.56
CA ARG A 42 1.85 -11.07 4.53
C ARG A 42 1.63 -12.57 4.74
N LYS A 43 1.88 -13.09 5.94
CA LYS A 43 1.69 -14.52 6.25
C LYS A 43 0.22 -14.96 6.18
N LEU A 44 -0.72 -14.10 6.52
CA LEU A 44 -2.16 -14.39 6.42
C LEU A 44 -2.59 -14.49 4.95
N LEU A 45 -2.14 -13.57 4.11
CA LEU A 45 -2.40 -13.58 2.67
C LEU A 45 -1.77 -14.79 2.00
N GLU A 46 -0.50 -15.09 2.27
CA GLU A 46 0.23 -16.24 1.70
C GLU A 46 -0.43 -17.59 2.01
N LYS A 47 -1.25 -17.70 3.07
CA LYS A 47 -1.99 -18.93 3.39
C LYS A 47 -3.23 -19.14 2.52
N VAL A 48 -3.80 -18.08 1.98
CA VAL A 48 -5.08 -18.13 1.24
C VAL A 48 -4.93 -17.82 -0.25
N MET A 49 -3.81 -17.22 -0.64
CA MET A 49 -3.50 -16.93 -2.04
C MET A 49 -2.92 -18.14 -2.78
N PRO A 50 -3.15 -18.24 -4.09
CA PRO A 50 -2.45 -19.20 -4.94
C PRO A 50 -0.92 -18.99 -4.94
N GLU A 51 -0.16 -20.06 -5.18
CA GLU A 51 1.32 -20.02 -5.25
C GLU A 51 1.87 -19.04 -6.30
N ALA A 52 1.10 -18.76 -7.35
CA ALA A 52 1.49 -17.81 -8.40
C ALA A 52 1.46 -16.34 -7.96
N ILE A 53 0.90 -16.05 -6.78
CA ILE A 53 0.71 -14.69 -6.25
C ILE A 53 1.50 -14.53 -4.96
N VAL A 54 2.12 -13.37 -4.81
CA VAL A 54 2.97 -13.06 -3.68
C VAL A 54 2.53 -11.77 -2.98
N ALA A 55 2.64 -11.75 -1.66
CA ALA A 55 2.57 -10.54 -0.86
C ALA A 55 3.99 -9.99 -0.68
N HIS A 56 4.40 -9.10 -1.59
CA HIS A 56 5.73 -8.51 -1.61
C HIS A 56 5.82 -7.29 -0.68
N THR A 57 6.98 -7.08 -0.07
CA THR A 57 7.28 -5.94 0.81
C THR A 57 8.61 -5.30 0.41
N GLY A 58 8.71 -3.99 0.52
CA GLY A 58 9.95 -3.26 0.23
C GLY A 58 10.10 -2.84 -1.24
N LYS A 59 11.35 -2.74 -1.70
CA LYS A 59 11.69 -2.31 -3.07
C LYS A 59 11.43 -3.43 -4.09
N PRO A 60 11.22 -3.08 -5.38
CA PRO A 60 11.19 -1.72 -5.94
C PRO A 60 9.89 -0.97 -5.65
N ASP A 61 9.90 0.31 -6.02
CA ASP A 61 8.73 1.18 -5.95
C ASP A 61 7.69 0.85 -7.04
N VAL A 62 6.49 1.36 -6.86
CA VAL A 62 5.42 1.36 -7.87
C VAL A 62 5.38 2.74 -8.52
N GLU A 63 5.57 2.82 -9.84
CA GLU A 63 5.69 4.08 -10.55
C GLU A 63 4.65 4.22 -11.67
N CYS A 64 3.92 5.32 -11.65
CA CYS A 64 3.00 5.74 -12.71
C CYS A 64 3.57 6.98 -13.41
N GLU A 65 4.35 6.79 -14.47
CA GLU A 65 4.99 7.89 -15.22
C GLU A 65 3.99 8.94 -15.75
N PRO A 66 2.83 8.57 -16.33
CA PRO A 66 1.87 9.54 -16.83
C PRO A 66 1.35 10.49 -15.75
N GLU A 67 1.19 10.00 -14.54
CA GLU A 67 0.69 10.75 -13.39
C GLU A 67 1.80 11.41 -12.57
N ARG A 68 3.07 11.05 -12.85
CA ARG A 68 4.27 11.47 -12.09
C ARG A 68 4.16 11.10 -10.61
N ILE A 69 3.60 9.93 -10.34
CA ILE A 69 3.42 9.39 -8.99
C ILE A 69 4.33 8.18 -8.84
N MET A 70 5.06 8.13 -7.72
CA MET A 70 5.83 6.97 -7.30
C MET A 70 5.52 6.71 -5.83
N ARG A 71 5.07 5.51 -5.53
CA ARG A 71 4.68 5.08 -4.19
C ARG A 71 5.35 3.76 -3.83
N ARG A 72 5.53 3.52 -2.54
CA ARG A 72 6.03 2.26 -1.99
C ARG A 72 5.04 1.72 -0.97
N PRO A 73 4.08 0.89 -1.38
CA PRO A 73 3.18 0.24 -0.45
C PRO A 73 3.92 -0.62 0.58
N ASP A 74 3.39 -0.72 1.80
CA ASP A 74 3.96 -1.59 2.82
C ASP A 74 3.86 -3.07 2.42
N VAL A 75 2.74 -3.45 1.78
CA VAL A 75 2.57 -4.76 1.14
C VAL A 75 1.94 -4.58 -0.24
N MET A 76 2.50 -5.23 -1.25
CA MET A 76 1.98 -5.30 -2.61
C MET A 76 1.54 -6.73 -2.91
N VAL A 77 0.32 -6.92 -3.39
CA VAL A 77 -0.14 -8.22 -3.91
C VAL A 77 0.04 -8.21 -5.41
N ILE A 78 0.90 -9.09 -5.91
CA ILE A 78 1.34 -9.12 -7.31
C ILE A 78 1.65 -10.56 -7.73
N THR A 79 1.64 -10.87 -9.03
CA THR A 79 2.08 -12.18 -9.50
C THR A 79 3.61 -12.29 -9.59
N TRP A 80 4.16 -13.49 -9.47
CA TRP A 80 5.59 -13.71 -9.70
C TRP A 80 6.03 -13.25 -11.10
N ALA A 81 5.18 -13.47 -12.11
CA ALA A 81 5.47 -13.07 -13.49
C ALA A 81 5.60 -11.56 -13.65
N ASP A 82 4.74 -10.78 -12.96
CA ASP A 82 4.77 -9.32 -13.01
C ASP A 82 5.93 -8.72 -12.18
N MET A 83 6.56 -9.51 -11.31
CA MET A 83 7.77 -9.10 -10.59
C MET A 83 9.05 -9.20 -11.42
N GLU A 84 9.04 -9.91 -12.55
CA GLU A 84 10.21 -10.06 -13.43
C GLU A 84 10.46 -8.79 -14.27
N VAL A 85 10.69 -7.67 -13.58
CA VAL A 85 10.97 -6.37 -14.20
C VAL A 85 12.30 -5.80 -13.69
N PRO A 86 13.08 -5.09 -14.53
CA PRO A 86 14.38 -4.56 -14.12
C PRO A 86 14.29 -3.32 -13.22
N ASP A 87 13.16 -2.65 -13.22
CA ASP A 87 12.94 -1.35 -12.58
C ASP A 87 11.75 -1.37 -11.61
N SER A 88 11.06 -0.23 -11.46
CA SER A 88 9.82 -0.10 -10.69
C SER A 88 8.68 -0.93 -11.27
N PHE A 89 7.74 -1.31 -10.40
CA PHE A 89 6.54 -2.03 -10.83
C PHE A 89 5.54 -1.10 -11.55
N ASP A 90 4.92 -1.61 -12.60
CA ASP A 90 3.73 -0.96 -13.18
C ASP A 90 2.55 -1.11 -12.20
N PRO A 91 1.95 -0.01 -11.72
CA PRO A 91 0.85 -0.08 -10.76
C PRO A 91 -0.35 -0.90 -11.24
N ARG A 92 -0.56 -1.00 -12.56
CA ARG A 92 -1.67 -1.77 -13.16
C ARG A 92 -1.50 -3.27 -13.07
N THR A 93 -0.30 -3.75 -12.72
CA THR A 93 -0.03 -5.17 -12.49
C THR A 93 -0.28 -5.57 -11.04
N LEU A 94 -0.41 -4.61 -10.12
CA LEU A 94 -0.76 -4.90 -8.75
C LEU A 94 -2.23 -5.36 -8.64
N ILE A 95 -2.44 -6.44 -7.92
CA ILE A 95 -3.79 -6.91 -7.55
C ILE A 95 -4.32 -6.08 -6.39
N ALA A 96 -3.45 -5.75 -5.43
CA ALA A 96 -3.78 -4.88 -4.31
C ALA A 96 -2.54 -4.16 -3.77
N ALA A 97 -2.75 -2.96 -3.23
CA ALA A 97 -1.82 -2.26 -2.36
C ALA A 97 -2.38 -2.24 -0.93
N ILE A 98 -1.51 -2.47 0.06
CA ILE A 98 -1.90 -2.49 1.47
C ILE A 98 -0.95 -1.58 2.24
N GLU A 99 -1.51 -0.74 3.11
CA GLU A 99 -0.76 0.18 3.97
C GLU A 99 -1.13 -0.02 5.43
N ILE A 100 -0.13 0.12 6.26
CA ILE A 100 -0.28 0.14 7.72
C ILE A 100 -0.02 1.55 8.20
N VAL A 101 -1.04 2.20 8.70
CA VAL A 101 -0.98 3.62 9.07
C VAL A 101 0.11 3.88 10.11
N SER A 102 1.03 4.79 9.78
CA SER A 102 2.04 5.26 10.72
C SER A 102 1.46 6.23 11.75
N ARG A 103 2.13 6.39 12.90
CA ARG A 103 1.71 7.40 13.90
C ARG A 103 1.96 8.83 13.44
N SER A 104 3.01 9.03 12.66
CA SER A 104 3.52 10.36 12.30
C SER A 104 2.77 11.03 11.17
N ASN A 105 2.26 10.24 10.21
CA ASN A 105 1.65 10.80 9.00
C ASN A 105 0.44 9.99 8.51
N PRO A 106 -0.65 9.94 9.30
CA PRO A 106 -1.84 9.16 8.94
C PRO A 106 -2.54 9.66 7.68
N ASP A 107 -2.47 10.94 7.39
CA ASP A 107 -3.14 11.54 6.24
C ASP A 107 -2.50 11.10 4.92
N ASN A 108 -1.23 10.68 4.92
CA ASN A 108 -0.61 10.10 3.74
C ASN A 108 -1.38 8.85 3.26
N ASP A 109 -1.81 7.98 4.19
CA ASP A 109 -2.53 6.76 3.87
C ASP A 109 -4.04 7.01 3.68
N TRP A 110 -4.68 7.75 4.60
CA TRP A 110 -6.12 7.97 4.58
C TRP A 110 -6.60 9.00 3.56
N VAL A 111 -5.73 9.90 3.09
CA VAL A 111 -6.08 10.96 2.14
C VAL A 111 -5.22 10.88 0.89
N GLY A 112 -3.89 10.92 1.04
CA GLY A 112 -2.95 10.97 -0.07
C GLY A 112 -3.07 9.74 -0.98
N LYS A 113 -2.88 8.55 -0.43
CA LYS A 113 -2.90 7.29 -1.20
C LYS A 113 -4.31 6.89 -1.64
N VAL A 114 -5.37 7.22 -0.87
CA VAL A 114 -6.77 7.05 -1.32
C VAL A 114 -7.05 7.82 -2.61
N ARG A 115 -6.38 8.97 -2.80
CA ARG A 115 -6.46 9.76 -4.03
C ARG A 115 -5.54 9.21 -5.14
N ASP A 116 -4.31 8.83 -4.80
CA ASP A 116 -3.25 8.54 -5.77
C ASP A 116 -3.40 7.13 -6.37
N TYR A 117 -3.73 6.12 -5.56
CA TYR A 117 -3.80 4.73 -6.05
C TYR A 117 -4.85 4.49 -7.14
N PRO A 118 -6.07 5.05 -7.10
CA PRO A 118 -7.00 4.92 -8.22
C PRO A 118 -6.52 5.67 -9.48
N LEU A 119 -5.77 6.79 -9.33
CA LEU A 119 -5.12 7.47 -10.46
C LEU A 119 -4.04 6.61 -11.12
N MET A 120 -3.33 5.82 -10.30
CA MET A 120 -2.33 4.87 -10.77
C MET A 120 -2.95 3.58 -11.36
N GLY A 121 -4.25 3.36 -11.17
CA GLY A 121 -4.97 2.19 -11.67
C GLY A 121 -4.85 0.97 -10.78
N ILE A 122 -4.45 1.11 -9.51
CA ILE A 122 -4.40 0.01 -8.54
C ILE A 122 -5.82 -0.37 -8.12
N PRO A 123 -6.30 -1.61 -8.43
CA PRO A 123 -7.72 -1.94 -8.32
C PRO A 123 -8.24 -2.04 -6.88
N VAL A 124 -7.38 -2.48 -5.95
CA VAL A 124 -7.74 -2.66 -4.53
C VAL A 124 -6.75 -1.96 -3.65
N TYR A 125 -7.25 -1.16 -2.73
CA TYR A 125 -6.44 -0.51 -1.70
C TYR A 125 -6.98 -0.85 -0.31
N ALA A 126 -6.15 -1.41 0.56
CA ALA A 126 -6.50 -1.75 1.92
C ALA A 126 -5.66 -0.95 2.93
N ILE A 127 -6.32 -0.34 3.91
CA ILE A 127 -5.69 0.39 5.01
C ILE A 127 -5.92 -0.38 6.31
N PHE A 128 -4.84 -0.61 7.05
CA PHE A 128 -4.87 -1.12 8.41
C PHE A 128 -4.36 -0.04 9.36
N ASP A 129 -5.17 0.36 10.32
CA ASP A 129 -4.83 1.42 11.27
C ASP A 129 -4.65 0.87 12.71
N PRO A 130 -3.42 0.51 13.10
CA PRO A 130 -3.15 0.00 14.43
C PRO A 130 -3.30 1.04 15.55
N ARG A 131 -3.50 2.32 15.22
CA ARG A 131 -3.76 3.38 16.21
C ARG A 131 -5.13 3.23 16.85
N THR A 132 -6.09 2.79 16.03
CA THR A 132 -7.51 2.68 16.40
C THR A 132 -8.03 1.24 16.37
N GLY A 133 -7.30 0.31 15.76
CA GLY A 133 -7.75 -1.04 15.54
C GLY A 133 -8.85 -1.13 14.48
N THR A 134 -8.80 -0.26 13.48
CA THR A 134 -9.75 -0.21 12.37
C THR A 134 -9.05 -0.24 11.03
N GLY A 135 -9.80 -0.35 9.96
CA GLY A 135 -9.28 -0.24 8.60
C GLY A 135 -10.38 -0.07 7.58
N ALA A 136 -9.99 0.01 6.33
CA ALA A 136 -10.92 0.08 5.21
C ALA A 136 -10.32 -0.59 3.97
N VAL A 137 -11.19 -1.18 3.15
CA VAL A 137 -10.86 -1.68 1.81
C VAL A 137 -11.59 -0.82 0.79
N PHE A 138 -10.86 -0.31 -0.18
CA PHE A 138 -11.35 0.52 -1.28
C PHE A 138 -11.25 -0.26 -2.58
N THR A 139 -12.35 -0.25 -3.35
CA THR A 139 -12.46 -0.97 -4.64
C THR A 139 -13.26 -0.16 -5.66
N ASP A 140 -13.43 -0.74 -6.84
CA ASP A 140 -14.29 -0.20 -7.90
C ASP A 140 -13.86 1.19 -8.37
N ILE A 141 -12.74 1.25 -9.10
CA ILE A 141 -12.25 2.51 -9.67
C ILE A 141 -13.27 3.05 -10.66
N HIS A 142 -13.72 4.28 -10.44
CA HIS A 142 -14.72 4.96 -11.24
C HIS A 142 -14.18 6.28 -11.77
N PRO A 143 -14.40 6.63 -13.05
CA PRO A 143 -13.99 7.91 -13.60
C PRO A 143 -14.83 9.03 -12.99
N THR A 144 -14.18 10.13 -12.60
CA THR A 144 -14.83 11.36 -12.17
C THR A 144 -14.23 12.57 -12.90
N PRO A 145 -14.88 13.75 -12.87
CA PRO A 145 -14.30 14.96 -13.48
C PRO A 145 -12.91 15.33 -12.98
N ASP A 146 -12.60 14.98 -11.70
CA ASP A 146 -11.32 15.26 -11.06
C ASP A 146 -10.31 14.09 -11.17
N GLY A 147 -10.63 13.08 -11.99
CA GLY A 147 -9.84 11.86 -12.17
C GLY A 147 -10.46 10.62 -11.51
N PRO A 148 -9.89 9.43 -11.76
CA PRO A 148 -10.38 8.17 -11.18
C PRO A 148 -10.42 8.20 -9.64
N ARG A 149 -11.46 7.58 -9.07
CA ARG A 149 -11.65 7.42 -7.61
C ARG A 149 -12.19 6.03 -7.31
N TYR A 150 -11.92 5.54 -6.11
CA TYR A 150 -12.64 4.35 -5.61
C TYR A 150 -14.10 4.70 -5.31
N ALA A 151 -15.02 3.91 -5.85
CA ALA A 151 -16.46 4.08 -5.63
C ALA A 151 -16.95 3.33 -4.39
N THR A 152 -16.28 2.25 -4.01
CA THR A 152 -16.65 1.43 -2.86
C THR A 152 -15.62 1.58 -1.75
N ARG A 153 -16.11 1.74 -0.51
CA ARG A 153 -15.35 1.67 0.73
C ARG A 153 -16.07 0.74 1.70
N LYS A 154 -15.34 -0.24 2.22
CA LYS A 154 -15.82 -1.15 3.25
C LYS A 154 -14.91 -1.02 4.48
N ASP A 155 -15.45 -0.42 5.54
CA ASP A 155 -14.74 -0.31 6.82
C ASP A 155 -14.81 -1.64 7.59
N PHE A 156 -13.81 -1.88 8.45
CA PHE A 156 -13.73 -3.03 9.34
C PHE A 156 -13.06 -2.67 10.68
N VAL A 157 -13.28 -3.50 11.69
CA VAL A 157 -12.62 -3.42 12.99
C VAL A 157 -11.73 -4.66 13.17
N TYR A 158 -10.58 -4.51 13.83
CA TYR A 158 -9.70 -5.66 14.13
C TYR A 158 -10.43 -6.72 14.95
N GLY A 159 -10.28 -7.98 14.56
CA GLY A 159 -11.06 -9.11 15.03
C GLY A 159 -12.07 -9.61 13.99
N GLU A 160 -12.47 -8.78 13.03
CA GLU A 160 -13.33 -9.18 11.91
C GLU A 160 -12.53 -9.82 10.78
N ASP A 161 -13.21 -10.60 9.95
CA ASP A 161 -12.68 -11.08 8.68
C ASP A 161 -12.76 -9.97 7.64
N VAL A 162 -11.67 -9.78 6.90
CA VAL A 162 -11.58 -8.79 5.82
C VAL A 162 -11.23 -9.46 4.50
N THR A 163 -11.93 -9.05 3.43
CA THR A 163 -11.65 -9.52 2.07
C THR A 163 -10.82 -8.47 1.33
N ILE A 164 -9.66 -8.87 0.84
CA ILE A 164 -8.75 -8.07 0.01
C ILE A 164 -8.66 -8.77 -1.35
N ALA A 165 -9.13 -8.11 -2.41
CA ALA A 165 -9.38 -8.75 -3.70
C ALA A 165 -10.27 -9.99 -3.54
N ASP A 166 -9.75 -11.18 -3.84
CA ASP A 166 -10.48 -12.44 -3.77
C ASP A 166 -10.23 -13.25 -2.48
N TRP A 167 -9.41 -12.74 -1.56
CA TRP A 167 -8.97 -13.49 -0.38
C TRP A 167 -9.47 -12.87 0.92
N THR A 168 -10.03 -13.72 1.75
CA THR A 168 -10.49 -13.34 3.09
C THR A 168 -9.47 -13.79 4.14
N ILE A 169 -9.07 -12.86 4.99
CA ILE A 169 -8.16 -13.08 6.10
C ILE A 169 -8.80 -12.62 7.41
N SER A 170 -8.47 -13.28 8.51
CA SER A 170 -8.87 -12.80 9.84
C SER A 170 -7.89 -11.72 10.32
N THR A 171 -8.43 -10.64 10.86
CA THR A 171 -7.64 -9.58 11.50
C THR A 171 -7.44 -9.82 12.99
N GLU A 172 -7.89 -10.98 13.51
CA GLU A 172 -7.72 -11.34 14.92
C GLU A 172 -6.23 -11.38 15.31
N GLY A 173 -5.90 -10.76 16.43
CA GLY A 173 -4.54 -10.72 16.96
C GLY A 173 -3.59 -9.78 16.22
N LEU A 174 -4.05 -8.96 15.27
CA LEU A 174 -3.22 -7.89 14.73
C LEU A 174 -2.85 -6.90 15.85
N PRO A 175 -1.60 -6.42 15.92
CA PRO A 175 -1.16 -5.57 17.01
C PRO A 175 -1.76 -4.16 16.92
N LEU A 176 -2.05 -3.59 18.08
CA LEU A 176 -2.36 -2.16 18.21
C LEU A 176 -1.09 -1.39 18.62
N TYR A 177 -1.01 -0.14 18.22
CA TYR A 177 -0.05 0.78 18.79
C TYR A 177 -0.50 1.11 20.23
N GLY A 178 0.27 0.73 21.22
CA GLY A 178 0.03 1.08 22.62
C GLY A 178 0.39 2.51 22.93
#